data_bf8041d84ac464762a232f62f80baad9
#
_entry.id   bf8041d84ac464762a232f62f80baad9
#
_cell.length_a   1.000
_cell.length_b   1.000
_cell.length_c   1.000
_cell.angle_alpha   90.00
_cell.angle_beta   90.00
_cell.angle_gamma   90.00
#
_symmetry.space_group_name_H-M   'P 1'
#
loop_
_entity.id
_entity.type
_entity.pdbx_description
1 polymer ?
#
loop_
_entity_poly.entity_id
_entity_poly.type
_entity_poly.pdbx_seq_one_letter_code
_entity_poly.pdbx_strand_id
1 'polypeptide(L)'
;MGAGAELFYEKPLHIVRGAGVWLYDTRGQAYLDVYNNVPHVGHAHPAVVAAIQRQTAILATHTRYLHPGILDYAERLTARLPAHLDTCIFVNSGSEANDVAWRIAQLATGQRGGLVMEHAYHGITDAVAALTPSVGRPHDARVVTIAPPPEGCTADDSADAALWVRAAQNVDQAVATLAQRGLAPAAFYLDTAITSSGIFDPPAA
;
A
#
# COMPACT_ATOMS: atom_id res chain seq x y z
N MET A 1 11.76 -12.47 19.99
CA MET A 1 10.32 -12.18 19.86
C MET A 1 9.65 -12.61 21.16
N GLY A 2 8.61 -11.88 21.63
CA GLY A 2 7.91 -12.25 22.86
C GLY A 2 6.97 -13.46 22.67
N ALA A 3 6.52 -14.06 23.76
CA ALA A 3 5.65 -15.23 23.77
C ALA A 3 4.29 -15.04 23.05
N GLY A 4 3.89 -13.79 22.79
CA GLY A 4 2.68 -13.45 22.04
C GLY A 4 2.89 -13.13 20.56
N ALA A 5 4.10 -13.34 20.01
CA ALA A 5 4.37 -13.14 18.61
C ALA A 5 3.84 -14.34 17.81
N GLU A 6 2.72 -14.16 17.14
CA GLU A 6 2.20 -15.14 16.20
C GLU A 6 3.07 -15.23 14.97
N LEU A 7 3.35 -16.46 14.53
CA LEU A 7 4.02 -16.73 13.27
C LEU A 7 2.97 -17.07 12.20
N PHE A 8 3.26 -16.67 10.98
CA PHE A 8 2.29 -16.78 9.87
C PHE A 8 1.90 -18.22 9.53
N TYR A 9 2.78 -19.20 9.78
CA TYR A 9 2.55 -20.61 9.47
C TYR A 9 2.50 -21.45 10.74
N GLU A 10 1.63 -22.46 10.78
CA GLU A 10 1.57 -23.45 11.87
C GLU A 10 2.91 -24.15 12.11
N LYS A 11 3.66 -24.42 11.01
CA LYS A 11 5.03 -24.90 11.06
C LYS A 11 5.97 -23.77 10.62
N PRO A 12 6.58 -23.05 11.54
CA PRO A 12 7.44 -21.92 11.22
C PRO A 12 8.57 -22.29 10.28
N LEU A 13 8.76 -21.49 9.24
CA LEU A 13 9.90 -21.60 8.34
C LEU A 13 11.06 -20.79 8.89
N HIS A 14 12.21 -21.41 9.09
CA HIS A 14 13.43 -20.73 9.51
C HIS A 14 14.25 -20.35 8.27
N ILE A 15 13.88 -19.25 7.63
CA ILE A 15 14.52 -18.73 6.42
C ILE A 15 15.81 -17.98 6.81
N VAL A 16 16.91 -18.30 6.11
CA VAL A 16 18.23 -17.72 6.34
C VAL A 16 18.85 -17.05 5.11
N ARG A 17 18.31 -17.29 3.93
CA ARG A 17 18.84 -16.72 2.68
C ARG A 17 17.71 -16.54 1.64
N GLY A 18 17.85 -15.51 0.82
CA GLY A 18 17.04 -15.33 -0.39
C GLY A 18 17.94 -15.11 -1.62
N ALA A 19 17.52 -15.57 -2.78
CA ALA A 19 18.19 -15.30 -4.06
C ALA A 19 17.17 -15.34 -5.20
N GLY A 20 17.01 -14.25 -5.94
CA GLY A 20 15.99 -14.11 -6.95
C GLY A 20 14.60 -14.34 -6.35
N VAL A 21 13.85 -15.30 -6.86
CA VAL A 21 12.51 -15.66 -6.37
C VAL A 21 12.50 -16.78 -5.31
N TRP A 22 13.66 -17.18 -4.82
CA TRP A 22 13.81 -18.32 -3.91
C TRP A 22 14.22 -17.90 -2.51
N LEU A 23 13.59 -18.52 -1.53
CA LEU A 23 13.98 -18.50 -0.12
C LEU A 23 14.60 -19.86 0.27
N TYR A 24 15.50 -19.85 1.22
CA TYR A 24 16.18 -21.06 1.68
C TYR A 24 16.19 -21.13 3.20
N ASP A 25 15.85 -22.29 3.75
CA ASP A 25 15.91 -22.56 5.19
C ASP A 25 17.32 -22.96 5.66
N THR A 26 17.46 -23.19 6.96
CA THR A 26 18.72 -23.63 7.59
C THR A 26 19.26 -24.98 7.09
N ARG A 27 18.41 -25.79 6.44
CA ARG A 27 18.78 -27.08 5.85
C ARG A 27 19.10 -26.97 4.36
N GLY A 28 18.96 -25.78 3.79
CA GLY A 28 19.14 -25.54 2.35
C GLY A 28 17.92 -25.89 1.49
N GLN A 29 16.79 -26.23 2.11
CA GLN A 29 15.53 -26.44 1.37
C GLN A 29 15.11 -25.14 0.71
N ALA A 30 14.82 -25.21 -0.59
CA ALA A 30 14.33 -24.08 -1.37
C ALA A 30 12.80 -23.99 -1.33
N TYR A 31 12.31 -22.76 -1.21
CA TYR A 31 10.89 -22.39 -1.28
C TYR A 31 10.72 -21.29 -2.31
N LEU A 32 9.77 -21.46 -3.23
CA LEU A 32 9.39 -20.37 -4.13
C LEU A 32 8.66 -19.30 -3.34
N ASP A 33 9.17 -18.07 -3.39
CA ASP A 33 8.55 -16.93 -2.73
C ASP A 33 7.47 -16.32 -3.61
N VAL A 34 6.23 -16.63 -3.29
CA VAL A 34 5.03 -16.07 -3.94
C VAL A 34 4.27 -15.08 -3.04
N TYR A 35 4.89 -14.68 -1.93
CA TYR A 35 4.26 -13.83 -0.93
C TYR A 35 4.93 -12.46 -0.75
N ASN A 36 6.28 -12.41 -0.69
CA ASN A 36 7.00 -11.17 -0.39
C ASN A 36 6.91 -10.19 -1.55
N ASN A 37 6.27 -9.03 -1.30
CA ASN A 37 6.13 -7.94 -2.25
C ASN A 37 7.20 -6.85 -2.12
N VAL A 38 8.06 -6.90 -1.10
CA VAL A 38 9.09 -5.89 -0.86
C VAL A 38 10.26 -6.01 -1.86
N PRO A 39 10.84 -7.18 -2.14
CA PRO A 39 11.94 -7.30 -3.09
C PRO A 39 11.41 -7.45 -4.54
N HIS A 40 10.84 -6.39 -5.13
CA HIS A 40 10.22 -6.39 -6.46
C HIS A 40 11.10 -6.96 -7.58
N VAL A 41 12.43 -6.85 -7.46
CA VAL A 41 13.40 -7.41 -8.41
C VAL A 41 14.03 -8.70 -7.91
N GLY A 42 13.47 -9.31 -6.86
CA GLY A 42 13.95 -10.52 -6.22
C GLY A 42 14.96 -10.26 -5.11
N HIS A 43 15.13 -11.29 -4.29
CA HIS A 43 16.04 -11.28 -3.15
C HIS A 43 17.50 -11.14 -3.59
N ALA A 44 18.26 -10.32 -2.86
CA ALA A 44 19.69 -10.11 -3.05
C ALA A 44 20.08 -9.73 -4.50
N HIS A 45 19.25 -8.93 -5.17
CA HIS A 45 19.53 -8.51 -6.54
C HIS A 45 20.88 -7.78 -6.64
N PRO A 46 21.83 -8.23 -7.48
CA PRO A 46 23.23 -7.76 -7.42
C PRO A 46 23.37 -6.25 -7.61
N ALA A 47 22.60 -5.63 -8.53
CA ALA A 47 22.68 -4.19 -8.77
C ALA A 47 22.17 -3.39 -7.57
N VAL A 48 21.11 -3.85 -6.89
CA VAL A 48 20.56 -3.20 -5.68
C VAL A 48 21.56 -3.29 -4.55
N VAL A 49 22.10 -4.50 -4.28
CA VAL A 49 23.12 -4.72 -3.25
C VAL A 49 24.34 -3.83 -3.48
N ALA A 50 24.88 -3.82 -4.70
CA ALA A 50 26.05 -3.00 -5.04
C ALA A 50 25.77 -1.48 -4.91
N ALA A 51 24.56 -1.01 -5.25
CA ALA A 51 24.18 0.40 -5.09
C ALA A 51 24.12 0.80 -3.61
N ILE A 52 23.50 -0.04 -2.77
CA ILE A 52 23.42 0.19 -1.32
C ILE A 52 24.81 0.22 -0.71
N GLN A 53 25.66 -0.77 -1.02
CA GLN A 53 27.02 -0.84 -0.51
C GLN A 53 27.85 0.38 -0.88
N ARG A 54 27.79 0.83 -2.14
CA ARG A 54 28.51 2.04 -2.59
C ARG A 54 28.03 3.28 -1.84
N GLN A 55 26.70 3.48 -1.74
CA GLN A 55 26.18 4.69 -1.09
C GLN A 55 26.47 4.70 0.41
N THR A 56 26.32 3.57 1.08
CA THR A 56 26.59 3.45 2.52
C THR A 56 28.07 3.72 2.84
N ALA A 57 29.01 3.36 1.95
CA ALA A 57 30.43 3.63 2.12
C ALA A 57 30.80 5.12 1.91
N ILE A 58 29.92 5.92 1.27
CA ILE A 58 30.19 7.33 0.99
C ILE A 58 29.50 8.22 2.02
N LEU A 59 28.18 8.05 2.18
CA LEU A 59 27.38 8.94 3.02
C LEU A 59 26.03 8.31 3.35
N ALA A 60 25.68 8.29 4.64
CA ALA A 60 24.35 8.12 5.17
C ALA A 60 23.94 9.42 5.87
N THR A 61 22.91 10.10 5.36
CA THR A 61 22.44 11.38 5.92
C THR A 61 20.92 11.50 5.82
N HIS A 62 20.39 12.60 6.27
CA HIS A 62 18.97 12.94 6.26
C HIS A 62 18.66 14.11 5.33
N THR A 63 17.40 14.44 5.15
CA THR A 63 16.87 15.45 4.22
C THR A 63 17.21 16.90 4.55
N ARG A 64 17.98 17.17 5.61
CA ARG A 64 18.48 18.54 5.90
C ARG A 64 19.59 18.98 4.98
N TYR A 65 20.21 18.06 4.25
CA TYR A 65 21.26 18.34 3.29
C TYR A 65 20.77 18.03 1.88
N LEU A 66 21.17 18.86 0.93
CA LEU A 66 20.95 18.57 -0.48
C LEU A 66 21.84 17.38 -0.89
N HIS A 67 21.23 16.43 -1.57
CA HIS A 67 21.94 15.28 -2.12
C HIS A 67 21.45 15.01 -3.54
N PRO A 68 22.35 14.97 -4.54
CA PRO A 68 21.95 14.81 -5.95
C PRO A 68 21.15 13.56 -6.22
N GLY A 69 21.45 12.43 -5.55
CA GLY A 69 20.73 11.19 -5.74
C GLY A 69 19.25 11.23 -5.35
N ILE A 70 18.87 12.06 -4.38
CA ILE A 70 17.47 12.25 -3.99
C ILE A 70 16.73 13.05 -5.07
N LEU A 71 17.37 14.10 -5.60
CA LEU A 71 16.79 14.93 -6.66
C LEU A 71 16.63 14.13 -7.95
N ASP A 72 17.66 13.42 -8.40
CA ASP A 72 17.63 12.55 -9.57
C ASP A 72 16.51 11.48 -9.45
N TYR A 73 16.36 10.89 -8.25
CA TYR A 73 15.30 9.91 -8.02
C TYR A 73 13.91 10.55 -8.08
N ALA A 74 13.72 11.72 -7.46
CA ALA A 74 12.45 12.45 -7.50
C ALA A 74 12.06 12.81 -8.94
N GLU A 75 12.98 13.36 -9.72
CA GLU A 75 12.77 13.72 -11.13
C GLU A 75 12.40 12.50 -11.98
N ARG A 76 13.13 11.39 -11.82
CA ARG A 76 12.84 10.14 -12.56
C ARG A 76 11.51 9.52 -12.18
N LEU A 77 11.09 9.66 -10.92
CA LEU A 77 9.81 9.13 -10.44
C LEU A 77 8.65 9.98 -10.97
N THR A 78 8.70 11.30 -10.78
CA THR A 78 7.64 12.22 -11.22
C THR A 78 7.49 12.24 -12.75
N ALA A 79 8.57 12.05 -13.52
CA ALA A 79 8.50 11.91 -14.97
C ALA A 79 7.68 10.70 -15.47
N ARG A 80 7.34 9.76 -14.59
CA ARG A 80 6.48 8.59 -14.90
C ARG A 80 5.03 8.77 -14.47
N LEU A 81 4.72 9.88 -13.82
CA LEU A 81 3.42 10.20 -13.29
C LEU A 81 2.74 11.29 -14.14
N PRO A 82 1.42 11.47 -14.04
CA PRO A 82 0.73 12.62 -14.63
C PRO A 82 1.37 13.94 -14.18
N ALA A 83 1.41 14.92 -15.08
CA ALA A 83 2.15 16.18 -14.88
C ALA A 83 1.76 16.99 -13.62
N HIS A 84 0.58 16.77 -13.07
CA HIS A 84 0.13 17.41 -11.83
C HIS A 84 0.66 16.71 -10.55
N LEU A 85 1.31 15.55 -10.68
CA LEU A 85 1.99 14.83 -9.59
C LEU A 85 3.50 15.07 -9.70
N ASP A 86 3.92 16.28 -9.39
CA ASP A 86 5.28 16.80 -9.60
C ASP A 86 6.12 16.85 -8.32
N THR A 87 5.56 16.47 -7.20
CA THR A 87 6.21 16.57 -5.89
C THR A 87 6.32 15.22 -5.20
N CYS A 88 7.52 14.92 -4.67
CA CYS A 88 7.79 13.71 -3.90
C CYS A 88 8.06 14.04 -2.43
N ILE A 89 7.47 13.25 -1.54
CA ILE A 89 7.79 13.22 -0.11
C ILE A 89 8.31 11.82 0.21
N PHE A 90 9.61 11.72 0.55
CA PHE A 90 10.24 10.46 0.91
C PHE A 90 10.13 10.21 2.41
N VAL A 91 9.73 9.01 2.78
CA VAL A 91 9.56 8.52 4.14
C VAL A 91 10.15 7.11 4.27
N ASN A 92 10.08 6.49 5.45
CA ASN A 92 10.76 5.21 5.70
C ASN A 92 9.84 3.98 5.52
N SER A 93 8.55 4.18 5.39
CA SER A 93 7.58 3.08 5.23
C SER A 93 6.32 3.52 4.50
N GLY A 94 5.56 2.55 3.97
CA GLY A 94 4.23 2.80 3.43
C GLY A 94 3.25 3.33 4.49
N SER A 95 3.40 2.90 5.75
CA SER A 95 2.60 3.44 6.86
C SER A 95 2.82 4.93 7.07
N GLU A 96 4.09 5.37 7.06
CA GLU A 96 4.42 6.80 7.15
C GLU A 96 3.95 7.58 5.92
N ALA A 97 4.09 7.01 4.71
CA ALA A 97 3.63 7.65 3.48
C ALA A 97 2.12 7.90 3.52
N ASN A 98 1.35 6.91 3.91
CA ASN A 98 -0.11 7.04 4.04
C ASN A 98 -0.52 7.96 5.19
N ASP A 99 0.24 8.00 6.31
CA ASP A 99 0.00 8.95 7.40
C ASP A 99 0.17 10.40 6.92
N VAL A 100 1.26 10.68 6.21
CA VAL A 100 1.51 12.01 5.62
C VAL A 100 0.42 12.37 4.60
N ALA A 101 0.07 11.44 3.70
CA ALA A 101 -0.98 11.65 2.71
C ALA A 101 -2.34 11.94 3.37
N TRP A 102 -2.69 11.21 4.43
CA TRP A 102 -3.92 11.42 5.19
C TRP A 102 -3.98 12.83 5.81
N ARG A 103 -2.88 13.25 6.44
CA ARG A 103 -2.77 14.60 7.02
C ARG A 103 -2.87 15.70 5.97
N ILE A 104 -2.23 15.52 4.80
CA ILE A 104 -2.32 16.47 3.69
C ILE A 104 -3.77 16.55 3.18
N ALA A 105 -4.43 15.42 2.97
CA ALA A 105 -5.82 15.38 2.53
C ALA A 105 -6.76 16.11 3.48
N GLN A 106 -6.61 15.87 4.80
CA GLN A 106 -7.39 16.56 5.82
C GLN A 106 -7.15 18.07 5.83
N LEU A 107 -5.90 18.50 5.69
CA LEU A 107 -5.56 19.93 5.65
C LEU A 107 -6.08 20.61 4.38
N ALA A 108 -5.96 19.95 3.25
CA ALA A 108 -6.37 20.50 1.96
C ALA A 108 -7.90 20.60 1.83
N THR A 109 -8.65 19.64 2.38
CA THR A 109 -10.11 19.60 2.27
C THR A 109 -10.83 20.24 3.45
N GLY A 110 -10.17 20.35 4.61
CA GLY A 110 -10.81 20.70 5.88
C GLY A 110 -11.72 19.58 6.41
N GLN A 111 -11.72 18.39 5.78
CA GLN A 111 -12.60 17.28 6.09
C GLN A 111 -11.88 16.19 6.89
N ARG A 112 -12.64 15.22 7.43
CA ARG A 112 -12.11 14.17 8.30
C ARG A 112 -12.62 12.76 7.97
N GLY A 113 -13.52 12.60 6.99
CA GLY A 113 -14.05 11.32 6.58
C GLY A 113 -13.07 10.57 5.70
N GLY A 114 -12.93 9.26 5.90
CA GLY A 114 -12.12 8.36 5.07
C GLY A 114 -12.98 7.30 4.41
N LEU A 115 -12.68 7.01 3.15
CA LEU A 115 -13.24 5.89 2.42
C LEU A 115 -12.11 4.88 2.14
N VAL A 116 -12.35 3.61 2.37
CA VAL A 116 -11.38 2.52 2.17
C VAL A 116 -12.09 1.27 1.66
N MET A 117 -11.36 0.42 0.94
CA MET A 117 -11.91 -0.89 0.57
C MET A 117 -11.98 -1.81 1.78
N GLU A 118 -12.97 -2.72 1.82
CA GLU A 118 -12.98 -3.83 2.77
C GLU A 118 -11.70 -4.65 2.63
N HIS A 119 -11.20 -5.18 3.74
CA HIS A 119 -9.97 -5.96 3.83
C HIS A 119 -8.68 -5.19 3.44
N ALA A 120 -8.76 -3.89 3.13
CA ALA A 120 -7.60 -3.10 2.75
C ALA A 120 -6.57 -3.01 3.90
N TYR A 121 -5.29 -2.94 3.51
CA TYR A 121 -4.17 -2.67 4.39
C TYR A 121 -3.41 -1.45 3.89
N HIS A 122 -3.42 -0.38 4.68
CA HIS A 122 -2.75 0.88 4.33
C HIS A 122 -1.62 1.26 5.30
N GLY A 123 -1.44 0.51 6.38
CA GLY A 123 -0.40 0.74 7.37
C GLY A 123 -0.88 0.61 8.82
N ILE A 124 0.06 0.82 9.75
CA ILE A 124 -0.12 0.54 11.18
C ILE A 124 0.19 1.73 12.10
N THR A 125 0.48 2.92 11.57
CA THR A 125 0.53 4.13 12.41
C THR A 125 -0.86 4.42 12.97
N ASP A 126 -0.95 5.13 14.08
CA ASP A 126 -2.24 5.33 14.77
C ASP A 126 -3.31 5.93 13.85
N ALA A 127 -2.96 6.94 13.05
CA ALA A 127 -3.88 7.56 12.10
C ALA A 127 -4.30 6.60 10.97
N VAL A 128 -3.36 5.84 10.40
CA VAL A 128 -3.61 4.96 9.25
C VAL A 128 -4.19 3.61 9.67
N ALA A 129 -3.98 3.18 10.90
CA ALA A 129 -4.62 1.97 11.43
C ALA A 129 -6.15 2.08 11.43
N ALA A 130 -6.70 3.28 11.57
CA ALA A 130 -8.13 3.54 11.40
C ALA A 130 -8.62 3.32 9.96
N LEU A 131 -7.72 3.46 8.97
CA LEU A 131 -7.94 3.25 7.53
C LEU A 131 -7.59 1.82 7.09
N THR A 132 -7.26 0.91 8.02
CA THR A 132 -6.79 -0.44 7.73
C THR A 132 -7.75 -1.49 8.31
N PRO A 133 -8.85 -1.84 7.63
CA PRO A 133 -9.83 -2.81 8.13
C PRO A 133 -9.25 -4.20 8.42
N SER A 134 -8.21 -4.61 7.68
CA SER A 134 -7.59 -5.95 7.80
C SER A 134 -6.92 -6.23 9.15
N VAL A 135 -6.59 -5.21 9.96
CA VAL A 135 -5.97 -5.43 11.29
C VAL A 135 -6.99 -5.51 12.44
N GLY A 136 -8.28 -5.58 12.14
CA GLY A 136 -9.32 -5.90 13.12
C GLY A 136 -9.52 -4.86 14.23
N ARG A 137 -9.08 -3.62 14.05
CA ARG A 137 -9.38 -2.55 15.00
C ARG A 137 -10.86 -2.15 14.95
N PRO A 138 -11.46 -1.71 16.06
CA PRO A 138 -12.81 -1.13 16.05
C PRO A 138 -12.90 -0.04 15.00
N HIS A 139 -13.95 -0.04 14.20
CA HIS A 139 -14.16 0.96 13.16
C HIS A 139 -14.16 2.36 13.76
N ASP A 140 -13.27 3.20 13.29
CA ASP A 140 -13.36 4.64 13.53
C ASP A 140 -14.64 5.16 12.85
N ALA A 141 -15.48 5.87 13.57
CA ALA A 141 -16.73 6.43 13.04
C ALA A 141 -16.50 7.37 11.83
N ARG A 142 -15.26 7.84 11.65
CA ARG A 142 -14.85 8.68 10.52
C ARG A 142 -14.52 7.88 9.25
N VAL A 143 -14.50 6.57 9.32
CA VAL A 143 -14.13 5.71 8.20
C VAL A 143 -15.34 4.88 7.77
N VAL A 144 -15.55 4.78 6.46
CA VAL A 144 -16.53 3.88 5.84
C VAL A 144 -15.80 2.95 4.89
N THR A 145 -16.08 1.66 5.03
CA THR A 145 -15.57 0.62 4.13
C THR A 145 -16.48 0.45 2.93
N ILE A 146 -15.88 0.13 1.80
CA ILE A 146 -16.54 -0.12 0.52
C ILE A 146 -16.26 -1.57 0.16
N ALA A 147 -17.32 -2.34 -0.14
CA ALA A 147 -17.16 -3.72 -0.61
C ALA A 147 -16.35 -3.77 -1.91
N PRO A 148 -15.43 -4.74 -2.06
CA PRO A 148 -14.70 -4.93 -3.30
C PRO A 148 -15.68 -5.32 -4.42
N PRO A 149 -15.26 -5.20 -5.69
CA PRO A 149 -16.01 -5.79 -6.79
C PRO A 149 -16.30 -7.27 -6.54
N PRO A 150 -17.40 -7.82 -7.07
CA PRO A 150 -17.69 -9.24 -6.94
C PRO A 150 -16.56 -10.12 -7.50
N GLU A 151 -16.36 -11.31 -6.95
CA GLU A 151 -15.40 -12.28 -7.48
C GLU A 151 -15.66 -12.56 -8.96
N GLY A 152 -14.59 -12.67 -9.75
CA GLY A 152 -14.65 -12.93 -11.19
C GLY A 152 -14.75 -11.69 -12.08
N CYS A 153 -14.82 -10.50 -11.51
CA CYS A 153 -14.72 -9.26 -12.30
C CYS A 153 -13.34 -9.14 -12.95
N THR A 154 -13.30 -9.11 -14.27
CA THR A 154 -12.08 -8.88 -15.06
C THR A 154 -12.26 -7.67 -15.97
N ALA A 155 -11.14 -7.08 -16.44
CA ALA A 155 -11.18 -5.91 -17.33
C ALA A 155 -11.81 -6.20 -18.70
N ASP A 156 -11.80 -7.47 -19.12
CA ASP A 156 -12.19 -7.89 -20.47
C ASP A 156 -13.68 -8.20 -20.65
N ASP A 157 -14.46 -8.22 -19.59
CA ASP A 157 -15.86 -8.65 -19.66
C ASP A 157 -16.82 -7.47 -19.81
N SER A 158 -17.39 -7.28 -21.00
CA SER A 158 -18.49 -6.32 -21.23
C SER A 158 -19.75 -6.64 -20.39
N ALA A 159 -19.93 -7.88 -19.96
CA ALA A 159 -20.93 -8.28 -18.98
C ALA A 159 -20.64 -7.66 -17.59
N ASP A 160 -19.40 -7.34 -17.30
CA ASP A 160 -18.94 -6.78 -16.03
C ASP A 160 -19.14 -5.27 -15.90
N ALA A 161 -19.47 -4.55 -16.98
CA ALA A 161 -19.76 -3.12 -16.91
C ALA A 161 -20.85 -2.81 -15.85
N ALA A 162 -21.86 -3.66 -15.73
CA ALA A 162 -22.89 -3.53 -14.71
C ALA A 162 -22.36 -3.76 -13.28
N LEU A 163 -21.35 -4.60 -13.13
CA LEU A 163 -20.68 -4.86 -11.84
C LEU A 163 -19.82 -3.67 -11.41
N TRP A 164 -19.08 -3.07 -12.34
CA TRP A 164 -18.31 -1.86 -12.09
C TRP A 164 -19.19 -0.64 -11.79
N VAL A 165 -20.33 -0.51 -12.49
CA VAL A 165 -21.36 0.51 -12.15
C VAL A 165 -21.85 0.31 -10.72
N ARG A 166 -22.07 -0.94 -10.30
CA ARG A 166 -22.47 -1.26 -8.93
C ARG A 166 -21.36 -0.94 -7.92
N ALA A 167 -20.10 -1.20 -8.26
CA ALA A 167 -18.97 -0.81 -7.44
C ALA A 167 -18.89 0.72 -7.26
N ALA A 168 -19.13 1.49 -8.31
CA ALA A 168 -19.22 2.95 -8.23
C ALA A 168 -20.36 3.41 -7.31
N GLN A 169 -21.54 2.77 -7.41
CA GLN A 169 -22.68 3.06 -6.52
C GLN A 169 -22.34 2.78 -5.04
N ASN A 170 -21.47 1.81 -4.74
CA ASN A 170 -21.01 1.56 -3.38
C ASN A 170 -20.20 2.77 -2.83
N VAL A 171 -19.47 3.47 -3.70
CA VAL A 171 -18.75 4.70 -3.32
C VAL A 171 -19.76 5.81 -2.95
N ASP A 172 -20.79 6.02 -3.78
CA ASP A 172 -21.84 7.00 -3.49
C ASP A 172 -22.56 6.68 -2.17
N GLN A 173 -22.86 5.43 -1.93
CA GLN A 173 -23.46 4.96 -0.67
C GLN A 173 -22.54 5.22 0.54
N ALA A 174 -21.25 5.02 0.38
CA ALA A 174 -20.27 5.28 1.44
C ALA A 174 -20.16 6.78 1.74
N VAL A 175 -20.17 7.64 0.72
CA VAL A 175 -20.22 9.10 0.88
C VAL A 175 -21.51 9.51 1.61
N ALA A 176 -22.66 8.97 1.22
CA ALA A 176 -23.93 9.24 1.90
C ALA A 176 -23.91 8.79 3.37
N THR A 177 -23.24 7.67 3.67
CA THR A 177 -23.06 7.17 5.04
C THR A 177 -22.22 8.13 5.88
N LEU A 178 -21.13 8.69 5.33
CA LEU A 178 -20.36 9.74 6.01
C LEU A 178 -21.22 10.98 6.27
N ALA A 179 -22.00 11.41 5.28
CA ALA A 179 -22.88 12.57 5.41
C ALA A 179 -23.91 12.40 6.54
N GLN A 180 -24.48 11.21 6.69
CA GLN A 180 -25.40 10.88 7.80
C GLN A 180 -24.72 10.99 9.18
N ARG A 181 -23.39 10.82 9.24
CA ARG A 181 -22.57 10.98 10.44
C ARG A 181 -22.11 12.44 10.66
N GLY A 182 -22.54 13.38 9.81
CA GLY A 182 -22.09 14.77 9.84
C GLY A 182 -20.67 14.97 9.34
N LEU A 183 -20.17 14.06 8.51
CA LEU A 183 -18.81 14.04 7.96
C LEU A 183 -18.82 14.14 6.44
N ALA A 184 -17.76 14.70 5.88
CA ALA A 184 -17.48 14.63 4.44
C ALA A 184 -16.11 13.97 4.21
N PRO A 185 -15.91 13.32 3.06
CA PRO A 185 -14.65 12.62 2.78
C PRO A 185 -13.50 13.61 2.61
N ALA A 186 -12.39 13.33 3.30
CA ALA A 186 -11.09 13.95 3.05
C ALA A 186 -10.33 13.18 1.97
N ALA A 187 -10.44 11.85 1.98
CA ALA A 187 -9.78 10.99 1.00
C ALA A 187 -10.52 9.66 0.81
N PHE A 188 -10.33 9.10 -0.36
CA PHE A 188 -10.56 7.69 -0.66
C PHE A 188 -9.20 7.01 -0.86
N TYR A 189 -8.90 6.03 -0.01
CA TYR A 189 -7.71 5.20 -0.13
C TYR A 189 -8.04 3.93 -0.90
N LEU A 190 -7.38 3.77 -2.02
CA LEU A 190 -7.56 2.63 -2.92
C LEU A 190 -6.19 2.08 -3.33
N ASP A 191 -6.00 0.79 -3.14
CA ASP A 191 -4.99 0.02 -3.85
C ASP A 191 -5.52 -0.28 -5.25
N THR A 192 -4.84 0.19 -6.29
CA THR A 192 -5.30 0.11 -7.68
C THR A 192 -5.47 -1.31 -8.21
N ALA A 193 -4.78 -2.30 -7.63
CA ALA A 193 -4.94 -3.72 -7.94
C ALA A 193 -5.82 -4.46 -6.92
N ILE A 194 -6.29 -3.77 -5.88
CA ILE A 194 -7.16 -4.28 -4.80
C ILE A 194 -6.59 -5.58 -4.20
N THR A 195 -5.26 -5.61 -4.00
CA THR A 195 -4.50 -6.83 -3.69
C THR A 195 -4.90 -7.49 -2.38
N SER A 196 -5.32 -6.71 -1.39
CA SER A 196 -5.78 -7.23 -0.09
C SER A 196 -7.18 -7.85 -0.13
N SER A 197 -7.96 -7.60 -1.20
CA SER A 197 -9.34 -8.05 -1.34
C SER A 197 -9.52 -9.10 -2.44
N GLY A 198 -8.45 -9.55 -3.10
CA GLY A 198 -8.52 -10.65 -4.08
C GLY A 198 -7.83 -10.41 -5.41
N ILE A 199 -7.17 -9.30 -5.62
CA ILE A 199 -6.52 -8.91 -6.90
C ILE A 199 -7.56 -8.76 -8.02
N PHE A 200 -7.97 -7.53 -8.24
CA PHE A 200 -8.90 -7.17 -9.31
C PHE A 200 -8.18 -6.29 -10.34
N ASP A 201 -8.53 -6.46 -11.60
CA ASP A 201 -8.03 -5.66 -12.71
C ASP A 201 -9.18 -4.77 -13.22
N PRO A 202 -9.29 -3.51 -12.76
CA PRO A 202 -10.37 -2.64 -13.18
C PRO A 202 -10.22 -2.28 -14.67
N PRO A 203 -11.34 -2.12 -15.42
CA PRO A 203 -11.30 -1.73 -16.82
C PRO A 203 -10.63 -0.36 -16.98
N ALA A 204 -9.95 -0.17 -18.10
CA ALA A 204 -9.45 1.15 -18.48
C ALA A 204 -10.60 2.14 -18.66
N ALA A 205 -10.44 3.34 -18.13
CA ALA A 205 -11.42 4.42 -18.23
C ALA A 205 -11.48 5.01 -19.64
#